data_440fe1bdef0d75fe11387812c7c3806f
#
_entry.id   440fe1bdef0d75fe11387812c7c3806f
#
_cell.length_a   1.000
_cell.length_b   1.000
_cell.length_c   1.000
_cell.angle_alpha   90.00
_cell.angle_beta   90.00
_cell.angle_gamma   90.00
#
_symmetry.space_group_name_H-M   'P 1'
#
loop_
_entity.id
_entity.type
_entity.pdbx_description
1 polymer ?
#
loop_
_entity_poly.entity_id
_entity_poly.type
_entity_poly.pdbx_seq_one_letter_code
_entity_poly.pdbx_strand_id
1 'polypeptide(L)'
;MFISNQKRMAAAIFSKKEGRPVGIHRIWVNPDYLSEVADAVQKDDVRMLIEDGIIKAKPIKGTSRSRARKSAFQKSKGRRKGQGSRSGSANSRSPRKQRWMSRIRAQ
;
A
#
# COMPACT_ATOMS: atom_id res chain seq x y z
N MET A 1 -19.76 1.13 23.07
CA MET A 1 -19.49 2.59 22.99
C MET A 1 -19.05 2.94 21.58
N PHE A 2 -19.77 3.83 20.92
CA PHE A 2 -19.47 4.18 19.51
C PHE A 2 -18.46 5.32 19.45
N ILE A 3 -17.32 5.04 18.87
CA ILE A 3 -16.26 6.03 18.65
C ILE A 3 -15.94 6.22 17.15
N SER A 4 -16.87 5.81 16.27
CA SER A 4 -16.63 5.90 14.82
C SER A 4 -16.48 7.33 14.31
N ASN A 5 -17.23 8.27 14.89
CA ASN A 5 -17.10 9.69 14.54
C ASN A 5 -15.73 10.24 14.96
N GLN A 6 -15.27 9.86 16.14
CA GLN A 6 -13.97 10.24 16.66
C GLN A 6 -12.84 9.67 15.79
N LYS A 7 -12.98 8.41 15.34
CA LYS A 7 -12.02 7.81 14.42
C LYS A 7 -12.00 8.52 13.07
N ARG A 8 -13.16 8.94 12.55
CA ARG A 8 -13.22 9.71 11.29
C ARG A 8 -12.52 11.05 11.43
N MET A 9 -12.76 11.77 12.54
CA MET A 9 -12.08 13.03 12.79
C MET A 9 -10.57 12.85 12.90
N ALA A 10 -10.14 11.80 13.62
CA ALA A 10 -8.72 11.47 13.74
C ALA A 10 -8.11 11.11 12.37
N ALA A 11 -8.83 10.34 11.57
CA ALA A 11 -8.39 9.98 10.21
C ALA A 11 -8.20 11.23 9.35
N ALA A 12 -9.11 12.19 9.42
CA ALA A 12 -9.01 13.46 8.68
C ALA A 12 -7.80 14.27 9.14
N ILE A 13 -7.54 14.32 10.43
CA ILE A 13 -6.39 15.06 11.00
C ILE A 13 -5.07 14.41 10.55
N PHE A 14 -4.97 13.08 10.64
CA PHE A 14 -3.77 12.36 10.22
C PHE A 14 -3.55 12.42 8.71
N SER A 15 -4.64 12.42 7.91
CA SER A 15 -4.55 12.57 6.45
C SER A 15 -3.91 13.90 6.09
N LYS A 16 -4.34 14.97 6.75
CA LYS A 16 -3.78 16.30 6.54
C LYS A 16 -2.33 16.39 6.98
N LYS A 17 -1.99 15.74 8.10
CA LYS A 17 -0.64 15.75 8.66
C LYS A 17 0.34 14.95 7.80
N GLU A 18 -0.07 13.78 7.31
CA GLU A 18 0.77 12.91 6.48
C GLU A 18 0.81 13.33 5.00
N GLY A 19 -0.15 14.15 4.57
CA GLY A 19 -0.27 14.57 3.17
C GLY A 19 -0.82 13.51 2.24
N ARG A 20 -1.39 12.44 2.77
CA ARG A 20 -2.05 11.36 1.98
C ARG A 20 -3.20 10.74 2.79
N PRO A 21 -4.17 10.09 2.11
CA PRO A 21 -5.34 9.56 2.81
C PRO A 21 -4.98 8.55 3.89
N VAL A 22 -5.61 8.71 5.05
CA VAL A 22 -5.51 7.77 6.17
C VAL A 22 -6.91 7.23 6.43
N GLY A 23 -7.08 5.91 6.34
CA GLY A 23 -8.36 5.26 6.59
C GLY A 23 -8.65 5.08 8.07
N ILE A 24 -9.92 4.87 8.38
CA ILE A 24 -10.39 4.66 9.75
C ILE A 24 -9.72 3.43 10.38
N HIS A 25 -9.44 2.40 9.58
CA HIS A 25 -8.86 1.15 10.07
C HIS A 25 -7.42 1.30 10.57
N ARG A 26 -6.76 2.39 10.21
CA ARG A 26 -5.41 2.68 10.69
C ARG A 26 -5.41 3.43 12.02
N ILE A 27 -6.56 3.84 12.50
CA ILE A 27 -6.67 4.60 13.75
C ILE A 27 -6.72 3.64 14.94
N TRP A 28 -5.77 3.79 15.85
CA TRP A 28 -5.71 3.05 17.10
C TRP A 28 -6.13 3.97 18.26
N VAL A 29 -6.97 3.45 19.12
CA VAL A 29 -7.45 4.15 20.33
C VAL A 29 -7.08 3.34 21.55
N ASN A 30 -6.52 3.99 22.57
CA ASN A 30 -6.17 3.32 23.81
C ASN A 30 -7.45 2.84 24.52
N PRO A 31 -7.58 1.53 24.80
CA PRO A 31 -8.80 1.00 25.45
C PRO A 31 -9.07 1.58 26.83
N ASP A 32 -8.03 2.01 27.54
CA ASP A 32 -8.17 2.56 28.90
C ASP A 32 -8.84 3.93 28.93
N TYR A 33 -8.91 4.62 27.78
CA TYR A 33 -9.41 5.99 27.68
C TYR A 33 -10.62 6.10 26.74
N LEU A 34 -11.37 5.01 26.53
CA LEU A 34 -12.52 5.00 25.62
C LEU A 34 -13.60 6.03 26.02
N SER A 35 -13.85 6.21 27.30
CA SER A 35 -14.83 7.18 27.76
C SER A 35 -14.42 8.62 27.42
N GLU A 36 -13.16 8.95 27.57
CA GLU A 36 -12.63 10.27 27.21
C GLU A 36 -12.72 10.51 25.70
N VAL A 37 -12.43 9.49 24.92
CA VAL A 37 -12.54 9.57 23.46
C VAL A 37 -13.98 9.77 23.03
N ALA A 38 -14.92 9.04 23.64
CA ALA A 38 -16.34 9.17 23.33
C ALA A 38 -16.89 10.56 23.64
N ASP A 39 -16.32 11.24 24.64
CA ASP A 39 -16.72 12.59 25.02
C ASP A 39 -16.15 13.68 24.09
N ALA A 40 -15.21 13.34 23.22
CA ALA A 40 -14.62 14.28 22.27
C ALA A 40 -15.57 14.51 21.10
N VAL A 41 -16.20 15.68 21.05
CA VAL A 41 -17.20 16.03 20.05
C VAL A 41 -16.58 16.83 18.89
N GLN A 42 -15.59 17.65 19.18
CA GLN A 42 -14.96 18.55 18.22
C GLN A 42 -13.58 18.03 17.76
N LYS A 43 -13.15 18.49 16.59
CA LYS A 43 -11.82 18.12 16.07
C LYS A 43 -10.68 18.57 17.00
N ASP A 44 -10.85 19.71 17.68
CA ASP A 44 -9.84 20.20 18.61
C ASP A 44 -9.67 19.28 19.80
N ASP A 45 -10.76 18.68 20.30
CA ASP A 45 -10.70 17.68 21.36
C ASP A 45 -9.94 16.44 20.90
N VAL A 46 -10.17 16.01 19.65
CA VAL A 46 -9.46 14.87 19.06
C VAL A 46 -7.97 15.18 18.89
N ARG A 47 -7.62 16.40 18.49
CA ARG A 47 -6.22 16.82 18.38
C ARG A 47 -5.49 16.72 19.72
N MET A 48 -6.15 17.13 20.79
CA MET A 48 -5.58 17.01 22.14
C MET A 48 -5.35 15.55 22.54
N LEU A 49 -6.28 14.66 22.19
CA LEU A 49 -6.13 13.23 22.44
C LEU A 49 -4.97 12.62 21.62
N ILE A 50 -4.75 13.11 20.42
CA ILE A 50 -3.61 12.68 19.58
C ILE A 50 -2.29 13.14 20.20
N GLU A 51 -2.23 14.38 20.69
CA GLU A 51 -1.03 14.91 21.34
C GLU A 51 -0.70 14.14 22.62
N ASP A 52 -1.72 13.71 23.36
CA ASP A 52 -1.54 12.93 24.58
C ASP A 52 -1.18 11.46 24.30
N GLY A 53 -1.21 11.04 23.06
CA GLY A 53 -0.87 9.67 22.68
C GLY A 53 -1.99 8.67 22.88
N ILE A 54 -3.21 9.12 23.15
CA ILE A 54 -4.39 8.25 23.33
C ILE A 54 -4.88 7.73 21.99
N ILE A 55 -4.81 8.55 20.95
CA ILE A 55 -5.16 8.17 19.58
C ILE A 55 -3.90 8.20 18.72
N LYS A 56 -3.65 7.13 17.99
CA LYS A 56 -2.47 7.01 17.12
C LYS A 56 -2.85 6.44 15.77
N ALA A 57 -2.03 6.72 14.75
CA ALA A 57 -2.17 6.12 13.44
C ALA A 57 -1.22 4.92 13.33
N LYS A 58 -1.76 3.76 12.98
CA LYS A 58 -0.95 2.56 12.75
C LYS A 58 -0.19 2.70 11.44
N PRO A 59 0.99 2.05 11.31
CA PRO A 59 1.69 2.01 10.03
C PRO A 59 0.84 1.32 8.97
N ILE A 60 1.09 1.68 7.72
CA ILE A 60 0.42 1.04 6.57
C ILE A 60 0.87 -0.41 6.50
N LYS A 61 -0.09 -1.33 6.36
CA LYS A 61 0.23 -2.72 6.09
C LYS A 61 0.81 -2.83 4.69
N GLY A 62 2.04 -3.29 4.60
CA GLY A 62 2.69 -3.47 3.31
C GLY A 62 2.18 -4.69 2.58
N THR A 63 2.31 -4.65 1.27
CA THR A 63 2.06 -5.82 0.42
C THR A 63 3.37 -6.60 0.31
N SER A 64 3.32 -7.90 0.58
CA SER A 64 4.51 -8.73 0.48
C SER A 64 5.00 -8.81 -0.96
N ARG A 65 6.28 -8.58 -1.15
CA ARG A 65 6.90 -8.65 -2.47
C ARG A 65 7.64 -9.96 -2.74
N SER A 66 7.46 -10.96 -1.88
CA SER A 66 8.16 -12.25 -2.03
C SER A 66 7.83 -12.94 -3.35
N ARG A 67 6.55 -12.99 -3.73
CA ARG A 67 6.12 -13.57 -5.01
C ARG A 67 6.63 -12.75 -6.18
N ALA A 68 6.59 -11.43 -6.09
CA ALA A 68 7.09 -10.53 -7.13
C ALA A 68 8.60 -10.74 -7.35
N ARG A 69 9.36 -10.86 -6.25
CA ARG A 69 10.80 -11.11 -6.30
C ARG A 69 11.11 -12.47 -6.91
N LYS A 70 10.35 -13.52 -6.55
CA LYS A 70 10.52 -14.86 -7.10
C LYS A 70 10.22 -14.84 -8.59
N SER A 71 9.14 -14.19 -9.02
CA SER A 71 8.77 -14.09 -10.42
C SER A 71 9.84 -13.33 -11.21
N ALA A 72 10.33 -12.21 -10.69
CA ALA A 72 11.39 -11.44 -11.33
C ALA A 72 12.67 -12.24 -11.47
N PHE A 73 13.04 -13.01 -10.45
CA PHE A 73 14.22 -13.88 -10.48
C PHE A 73 14.09 -14.95 -11.55
N GLN A 74 12.92 -15.60 -11.66
CA GLN A 74 12.67 -16.60 -12.69
C GLN A 74 12.71 -15.98 -14.10
N LYS A 75 12.14 -14.78 -14.26
CA LYS A 75 12.18 -14.06 -15.53
C LYS A 75 13.61 -13.69 -15.94
N SER A 76 14.46 -13.36 -14.98
CA SER A 76 15.86 -13.02 -15.25
C SER A 76 16.64 -14.23 -15.80
N LYS A 77 16.20 -15.45 -15.46
CA LYS A 77 16.77 -16.68 -15.99
C LYS A 77 16.18 -17.08 -17.36
N GLY A 78 15.25 -16.31 -17.91
CA GLY A 78 14.56 -16.63 -19.15
C GLY A 78 13.37 -17.56 -18.99
N ARG A 79 12.90 -17.79 -17.77
CA ARG A 79 11.72 -18.61 -17.50
C ARG A 79 10.44 -17.76 -17.52
N ARG A 80 9.27 -18.37 -17.25
CA ARG A 80 7.95 -17.73 -17.25
C ARG A 80 7.50 -17.28 -18.64
N LYS A 81 7.81 -18.09 -19.66
CA LYS A 81 7.44 -17.81 -21.05
C LYS A 81 6.52 -18.89 -21.64
N GLY A 82 5.67 -19.49 -20.81
CA GLY A 82 4.72 -20.49 -21.23
C GLY A 82 3.57 -19.93 -22.05
N GLN A 83 2.80 -20.82 -22.69
CA GLN A 83 1.68 -20.45 -23.56
C GLN A 83 0.60 -19.61 -22.88
N GLY A 84 0.38 -19.80 -21.59
CA GLY A 84 -0.61 -19.05 -20.83
C GLY A 84 -0.36 -17.55 -20.79
N SER A 85 0.90 -17.13 -20.92
CA SER A 85 1.29 -15.72 -20.89
C SER A 85 1.47 -15.10 -22.27
N ARG A 86 1.29 -15.89 -23.34
CA ARG A 86 1.56 -15.48 -24.72
C ARG A 86 0.30 -15.04 -25.43
N SER A 87 -0.10 -13.79 -25.22
CA SER A 87 -1.29 -13.25 -25.88
C SER A 87 -0.97 -12.45 -27.15
N GLY A 88 0.27 -11.98 -27.31
CA GLY A 88 0.68 -11.26 -28.51
C GLY A 88 1.22 -12.17 -29.59
N SER A 89 1.33 -11.66 -30.83
CA SER A 89 1.97 -12.38 -31.94
C SER A 89 3.46 -12.57 -31.65
N ALA A 90 4.08 -13.53 -32.34
CA ALA A 90 5.51 -13.83 -32.23
C ALA A 90 6.37 -12.58 -32.47
N ASN A 91 6.02 -11.77 -33.45
CA ASN A 91 6.76 -10.55 -33.80
C ASN A 91 6.54 -9.43 -32.79
N SER A 92 5.36 -9.36 -32.13
CA SER A 92 5.09 -8.41 -31.06
C SER A 92 5.91 -8.71 -29.81
N ARG A 93 6.01 -10.00 -29.45
CA ARG A 93 6.73 -10.42 -28.26
C ARG A 93 8.24 -10.35 -28.43
N SER A 94 8.72 -10.61 -29.65
CA SER A 94 10.14 -10.58 -29.97
C SER A 94 10.28 -10.12 -31.42
N PRO A 95 10.51 -8.83 -31.66
CA PRO A 95 10.60 -8.29 -33.03
C PRO A 95 11.67 -8.99 -33.86
N ARG A 96 11.34 -9.28 -35.08
CA ARG A 96 12.22 -10.02 -36.03
C ARG A 96 13.57 -9.32 -36.18
N LYS A 97 13.54 -8.00 -36.32
CA LYS A 97 14.76 -7.19 -36.49
C LYS A 97 15.68 -7.31 -35.28
N GLN A 98 15.12 -7.24 -34.09
CA GLN A 98 15.89 -7.36 -32.85
C GLN A 98 16.50 -8.75 -32.68
N ARG A 99 15.76 -9.80 -33.04
CA ARG A 99 16.28 -11.16 -32.99
C ARG A 99 17.48 -11.32 -33.92
N TRP A 100 17.38 -10.79 -35.14
CA TRP A 100 18.47 -10.83 -36.11
C TRP A 100 19.70 -10.06 -35.62
N MET A 101 19.49 -8.83 -35.13
CA MET A 101 20.57 -8.02 -34.57
C MET A 101 21.30 -8.72 -33.42
N SER A 102 20.55 -9.35 -32.52
CA SER A 102 21.11 -10.09 -31.39
C SER A 102 21.99 -11.26 -31.84
N ARG A 103 21.56 -11.97 -32.85
CA ARG A 103 22.33 -13.09 -33.41
C ARG A 103 23.66 -12.59 -34.03
N ILE A 104 23.60 -11.53 -34.80
CA ILE A 104 24.77 -10.96 -35.42
C ILE A 104 25.76 -10.42 -34.40
N ARG A 105 25.26 -9.73 -33.38
CA ARG A 105 26.11 -9.22 -32.32
C ARG A 105 26.75 -10.31 -31.48
N ALA A 106 26.10 -11.44 -31.33
CA ALA A 106 26.64 -12.59 -30.59
C ALA A 106 27.75 -13.33 -31.33
N GLN A 107 27.84 -13.14 -32.64
CA GLN A 107 28.93 -13.70 -33.45
C GLN A 107 30.19 -12.79 -33.36
#